data_8b67246e187539146f6ef2226dd151b3
#
_entry.id   8b67246e187539146f6ef2226dd151b3
#
_cell.length_a   1.000
_cell.length_b   1.000
_cell.length_c   1.000
_cell.angle_alpha   90.00
_cell.angle_beta   90.00
_cell.angle_gamma   90.00
#
_symmetry.space_group_name_H-M   'P 1'
#
loop_
_entity.id
_entity.type
_entity.pdbx_description
1 polymer ?
#
loop_
_entity_poly.entity_id
_entity_poly.type
_entity_poly.pdbx_seq_one_letter_code
_entity_poly.pdbx_strand_id
1 'polypeptide(L)'
;MTATALEVPAFKEWAVVVRALLEGEQILDVRKGGLREEGRHFSVQASRVWLYPTVEHQQPELVKPAYRRWVETTEAEAPADRAIRVEGWADIVGVAKLTDPDDLAKIDGKFIWTGDYAASRLQWKKRDPLWVLALRAHRLVEPVVVPFREEYGGCTSWVDLDGLPTDPASVPSEPALSDGAFEARFGFAANDLPDGLEEPVVQA
;
A
#
# COMPACT_ATOMS: atom_id res chain seq x y z
N MET A 1 -18.62 -28.54 -9.62
CA MET A 1 -18.22 -27.17 -9.95
C MET A 1 -17.43 -26.67 -8.74
N THR A 2 -16.11 -26.75 -8.81
CA THR A 2 -15.21 -26.21 -7.79
C THR A 2 -15.26 -24.70 -7.92
N ALA A 3 -15.76 -24.01 -6.89
CA ALA A 3 -15.59 -22.56 -6.80
C ALA A 3 -14.08 -22.29 -6.82
N THR A 4 -13.60 -21.63 -7.85
CA THR A 4 -12.23 -21.09 -7.87
C THR A 4 -12.16 -20.14 -6.70
N ALA A 5 -11.37 -20.44 -5.68
CA ALA A 5 -11.09 -19.49 -4.62
C ALA A 5 -10.55 -18.25 -5.31
N LEU A 6 -11.16 -17.12 -5.08
CA LEU A 6 -10.65 -15.83 -5.58
C LEU A 6 -9.25 -15.66 -5.01
N GLU A 7 -8.25 -15.60 -5.88
CA GLU A 7 -6.88 -15.35 -5.46
C GLU A 7 -6.82 -13.95 -4.83
N VAL A 8 -6.14 -13.83 -3.70
CA VAL A 8 -5.96 -12.55 -3.03
C VAL A 8 -4.97 -11.72 -3.84
N PRO A 9 -5.37 -10.54 -4.37
CA PRO A 9 -4.51 -9.75 -5.22
C PRO A 9 -3.33 -9.16 -4.43
N ALA A 10 -2.28 -8.82 -5.15
CA ALA A 10 -1.17 -8.05 -4.62
C ALA A 10 -1.40 -6.55 -4.82
N PHE A 11 -1.19 -5.77 -3.76
CA PHE A 11 -1.20 -4.32 -3.76
C PHE A 11 0.21 -3.82 -4.08
N LYS A 12 0.38 -3.29 -5.28
CA LYS A 12 1.67 -2.84 -5.77
C LYS A 12 1.98 -1.43 -5.28
N GLU A 13 3.09 -1.30 -4.55
CA GLU A 13 3.55 -0.03 -4.01
C GLU A 13 5.08 0.06 -4.07
N TRP A 14 5.62 1.27 -3.93
CA TRP A 14 7.06 1.45 -3.82
C TRP A 14 7.64 0.63 -2.67
N ALA A 15 8.78 0.01 -2.90
CA ALA A 15 9.43 -0.88 -1.93
C ALA A 15 9.72 -0.16 -0.61
N VAL A 16 10.06 1.14 -0.65
CA VAL A 16 10.24 1.96 0.56
C VAL A 16 8.95 2.12 1.36
N VAL A 17 7.79 2.19 0.72
CA VAL A 17 6.48 2.29 1.39
C VAL A 17 6.09 0.95 1.98
N VAL A 18 6.25 -0.15 1.23
CA VAL A 18 6.05 -1.50 1.73
C VAL A 18 6.92 -1.74 2.96
N ARG A 19 8.19 -1.35 2.92
CA ARG A 19 9.09 -1.41 4.09
C ARG A 19 8.55 -0.60 5.26
N ALA A 20 8.09 0.62 5.05
CA ALA A 20 7.54 1.46 6.11
C ALA A 20 6.29 0.86 6.77
N LEU A 21 5.42 0.21 5.99
CA LEU A 21 4.28 -0.55 6.50
C LEU A 21 4.73 -1.75 7.35
N LEU A 22 5.70 -2.53 6.86
CA LEU A 22 6.20 -3.72 7.54
C LEU A 22 7.06 -3.40 8.77
N GLU A 23 7.73 -2.24 8.81
CA GLU A 23 8.44 -1.74 10.01
C GLU A 23 7.49 -1.03 11.00
N GLY A 24 6.20 -0.88 10.64
CA GLY A 24 5.23 -0.19 11.47
C GLY A 24 5.44 1.32 11.57
N GLU A 25 6.23 1.93 10.67
CA GLU A 25 6.45 3.38 10.64
C GLU A 25 5.20 4.13 10.16
N GLN A 26 4.42 3.53 9.27
CA GLN A 26 3.12 4.04 8.84
C GLN A 26 2.06 2.94 8.80
N ILE A 27 0.80 3.35 8.88
CA ILE A 27 -0.36 2.50 8.60
C ILE A 27 -1.22 3.08 7.46
N LEU A 28 -0.95 4.32 7.05
CA LEU A 28 -1.69 4.98 5.98
C LEU A 28 -0.90 4.94 4.68
N ASP A 29 -1.60 4.70 3.58
CA ASP A 29 -1.10 4.94 2.23
C ASP A 29 -2.07 5.81 1.45
N VAL A 30 -1.55 6.58 0.46
CA VAL A 30 -2.35 7.51 -0.34
C VAL A 30 -2.36 7.09 -1.81
N ARG A 31 -3.55 6.97 -2.38
CA ARG A 31 -3.76 6.48 -3.74
C ARG A 31 -4.60 7.42 -4.60
N LYS A 32 -4.20 7.49 -5.85
CA LYS A 32 -4.96 8.16 -6.90
C LYS A 32 -5.05 7.22 -8.10
N GLY A 33 -6.21 7.08 -8.72
CA GLY A 33 -6.40 6.15 -9.83
C GLY A 33 -5.35 6.26 -10.93
N GLY A 34 -4.81 5.13 -11.37
CA GLY A 34 -3.80 4.99 -12.41
C GLY A 34 -4.35 5.04 -13.83
N LEU A 35 -3.46 4.96 -14.83
CA LEU A 35 -3.85 4.91 -16.26
C LEU A 35 -4.44 3.55 -16.68
N ARG A 36 -4.11 2.48 -15.94
CA ARG A 36 -4.49 1.09 -16.23
C ARG A 36 -5.57 0.55 -15.31
N GLU A 37 -6.03 1.34 -14.33
CA GLU A 37 -7.14 0.93 -13.49
C GLU A 37 -8.46 1.03 -14.25
N GLU A 38 -9.39 0.13 -13.96
CA GLU A 38 -10.70 0.09 -14.60
C GLU A 38 -11.40 1.44 -14.43
N GLY A 39 -11.87 2.03 -15.54
CA GLY A 39 -12.42 3.39 -15.54
C GLY A 39 -11.42 4.50 -15.22
N ARG A 40 -10.13 4.23 -15.04
CA ARG A 40 -9.06 5.16 -14.62
C ARG A 40 -9.25 5.76 -13.23
N HIS A 41 -10.09 5.16 -12.40
CA HIS A 41 -10.35 5.55 -11.02
C HIS A 41 -9.82 4.47 -10.09
N PHE A 42 -9.27 4.85 -8.94
CA PHE A 42 -8.89 3.89 -7.91
C PHE A 42 -10.15 3.31 -7.26
N SER A 43 -10.13 2.01 -7.01
CA SER A 43 -11.13 1.32 -6.20
C SER A 43 -10.46 0.24 -5.36
N VAL A 44 -11.04 -0.12 -4.24
CA VAL A 44 -10.56 -1.22 -3.40
C VAL A 44 -11.09 -2.53 -4.00
N GLN A 45 -10.18 -3.42 -4.39
CA GLN A 45 -10.53 -4.70 -5.01
C GLN A 45 -10.60 -5.86 -4.01
N ALA A 46 -9.92 -5.74 -2.88
CA ALA A 46 -9.93 -6.74 -1.81
C ALA A 46 -9.69 -6.09 -0.45
N SER A 47 -10.24 -6.67 0.61
CA SER A 47 -9.97 -6.25 1.99
C SER A 47 -8.67 -6.82 2.54
N ARG A 48 -8.13 -7.87 1.93
CA ARG A 48 -6.81 -8.47 2.23
C ARG A 48 -5.97 -8.53 0.98
N VAL A 49 -4.68 -8.21 1.11
CA VAL A 49 -3.79 -8.05 -0.03
C VAL A 49 -2.38 -8.55 0.30
N TRP A 50 -1.70 -9.12 -0.68
CA TRP A 50 -0.25 -9.25 -0.63
C TRP A 50 0.40 -7.89 -0.86
N LEU A 51 1.53 -7.61 -0.23
CA LEU A 51 2.30 -6.38 -0.46
C LEU A 51 3.35 -6.63 -1.55
N TYR A 52 3.15 -6.05 -2.73
CA TYR A 52 4.07 -6.15 -3.85
C TYR A 52 5.02 -4.95 -3.87
N PRO A 53 6.30 -5.11 -3.45
CA PRO A 53 7.28 -4.03 -3.51
C PRO A 53 7.76 -3.81 -4.94
N THR A 54 7.76 -2.56 -5.41
CA THR A 54 8.40 -2.18 -6.67
C THR A 54 9.43 -1.09 -6.45
N VAL A 55 10.59 -1.21 -7.11
CA VAL A 55 11.61 -0.16 -7.12
C VAL A 55 11.50 0.75 -8.35
N GLU A 56 10.57 0.42 -9.27
CA GLU A 56 10.33 1.24 -10.46
C GLU A 56 9.86 2.64 -10.08
N HIS A 57 10.58 3.64 -10.57
CA HIS A 57 10.26 5.07 -10.39
C HIS A 57 10.35 5.59 -8.96
N GLN A 58 10.98 4.87 -8.02
CA GLN A 58 11.27 5.42 -6.70
C GLN A 58 12.13 6.68 -6.83
N GLN A 59 11.81 7.70 -6.02
CA GLN A 59 12.52 8.97 -6.00
C GLN A 59 12.73 9.41 -4.55
N PRO A 60 13.98 9.47 -4.08
CA PRO A 60 14.26 9.80 -2.68
C PRO A 60 13.71 11.16 -2.23
N GLU A 61 13.64 12.12 -3.15
CA GLU A 61 13.11 13.46 -2.87
C GLU A 61 11.60 13.49 -2.56
N LEU A 62 10.85 12.47 -2.98
CA LEU A 62 9.40 12.39 -2.74
C LEU A 62 9.07 11.79 -1.37
N VAL A 63 10.06 11.25 -0.66
CA VAL A 63 9.91 10.79 0.71
C VAL A 63 10.60 11.72 1.69
N LYS A 64 10.11 11.76 2.94
CA LYS A 64 10.67 12.58 4.01
C LYS A 64 12.14 12.24 4.25
N PRO A 65 12.99 13.21 4.62
CA PRO A 65 14.44 13.03 4.75
C PRO A 65 14.85 11.82 5.60
N ALA A 66 14.09 11.49 6.65
CA ALA A 66 14.36 10.35 7.52
C ALA A 66 14.32 8.99 6.80
N TYR A 67 13.58 8.89 5.70
CA TYR A 67 13.35 7.64 4.95
C TYR A 67 14.10 7.55 3.63
N ARG A 68 14.82 8.61 3.20
CA ARG A 68 15.51 8.64 1.91
C ARG A 68 16.52 7.53 1.76
N ARG A 69 17.26 7.21 2.85
CA ARG A 69 18.21 6.10 2.85
C ARG A 69 17.53 4.73 2.62
N TRP A 70 16.28 4.60 3.00
CA TRP A 70 15.54 3.36 2.74
C TRP A 70 15.22 3.17 1.26
N VAL A 71 15.06 4.23 0.48
CA VAL A 71 14.92 4.14 -0.97
C VAL A 71 16.18 3.49 -1.57
N GLU A 72 17.36 4.02 -1.23
CA GLU A 72 18.64 3.47 -1.69
C GLU A 72 18.83 2.01 -1.26
N THR A 73 18.44 1.69 -0.02
CA THR A 73 18.55 0.34 0.53
C THR A 73 17.62 -0.64 -0.20
N THR A 74 16.36 -0.28 -0.39
CA THR A 74 15.40 -1.16 -1.08
C THR A 74 15.74 -1.36 -2.56
N GLU A 75 16.34 -0.37 -3.21
CA GLU A 75 16.88 -0.51 -4.57
C GLU A 75 18.08 -1.46 -4.63
N ALA A 76 18.99 -1.36 -3.66
CA ALA A 76 20.15 -2.24 -3.57
C ALA A 76 19.80 -3.69 -3.20
N GLU A 77 18.74 -3.90 -2.43
CA GLU A 77 18.22 -5.21 -2.02
C GLU A 77 17.33 -5.86 -3.08
N ALA A 78 16.92 -5.11 -4.11
CA ALA A 78 16.05 -5.64 -5.17
C ALA A 78 16.75 -6.75 -5.96
N PRO A 79 16.08 -7.90 -6.21
CA PRO A 79 16.68 -9.00 -6.98
C PRO A 79 17.10 -8.58 -8.40
N ALA A 80 18.32 -8.94 -8.78
CA ALA A 80 18.89 -8.57 -10.09
C ALA A 80 18.13 -9.18 -11.29
N ASP A 81 17.43 -10.30 -11.07
CA ASP A 81 16.57 -10.97 -12.04
C ASP A 81 15.14 -10.41 -12.04
N ARG A 82 14.90 -9.30 -11.34
CA ARG A 82 13.58 -8.65 -11.17
C ARG A 82 12.55 -9.52 -10.43
N ALA A 83 12.93 -10.64 -9.80
CA ALA A 83 12.02 -11.44 -9.02
C ALA A 83 11.35 -10.58 -7.94
N ILE A 84 10.08 -10.86 -7.65
CA ILE A 84 9.30 -10.11 -6.67
C ILE A 84 9.46 -10.82 -5.33
N ARG A 85 10.09 -10.15 -4.37
CA ARG A 85 10.26 -10.65 -3.01
C ARG A 85 9.11 -10.12 -2.15
N VAL A 86 8.10 -10.95 -1.95
CA VAL A 86 6.95 -10.63 -1.09
C VAL A 86 7.31 -10.91 0.35
N GLU A 87 7.40 -9.87 1.17
CA GLU A 87 7.81 -9.93 2.58
C GLU A 87 6.64 -9.74 3.55
N GLY A 88 5.44 -9.53 3.04
CA GLY A 88 4.27 -9.33 3.88
C GLY A 88 2.96 -9.21 3.13
N TRP A 89 1.93 -9.07 3.92
CA TRP A 89 0.55 -8.85 3.49
C TRP A 89 -0.13 -7.85 4.43
N ALA A 90 -1.29 -7.36 4.05
CA ALA A 90 -2.05 -6.43 4.88
C ALA A 90 -3.55 -6.65 4.75
N ASP A 91 -4.28 -6.35 5.83
CA ASP A 91 -5.71 -6.06 5.78
C ASP A 91 -5.92 -4.57 5.55
N ILE A 92 -6.74 -4.20 4.58
CA ILE A 92 -7.23 -2.85 4.39
C ILE A 92 -8.43 -2.70 5.34
N VAL A 93 -8.22 -2.00 6.45
CA VAL A 93 -9.19 -1.91 7.55
C VAL A 93 -9.92 -0.59 7.60
N GLY A 94 -9.54 0.35 6.76
CA GLY A 94 -10.22 1.63 6.66
C GLY A 94 -9.86 2.38 5.38
N VAL A 95 -10.80 3.17 4.91
CA VAL A 95 -10.64 4.02 3.72
C VAL A 95 -11.22 5.39 3.97
N ALA A 96 -10.61 6.42 3.39
CA ALA A 96 -11.19 7.75 3.32
C ALA A 96 -10.91 8.36 1.94
N LYS A 97 -11.68 9.38 1.58
CA LYS A 97 -11.53 10.12 0.32
C LYS A 97 -11.29 11.58 0.64
N LEU A 98 -10.18 12.13 0.20
CA LEU A 98 -9.84 13.53 0.40
C LEU A 98 -9.92 14.30 -0.91
N THR A 99 -10.51 15.48 -0.83
CA THR A 99 -10.58 16.46 -1.92
C THR A 99 -9.98 17.80 -1.50
N ASP A 100 -9.82 18.04 -0.20
CA ASP A 100 -9.32 19.27 0.38
C ASP A 100 -7.85 19.13 0.81
N PRO A 101 -6.96 20.05 0.39
CA PRO A 101 -5.57 20.07 0.84
C PRO A 101 -5.40 20.26 2.35
N ASP A 102 -6.32 20.96 3.01
CA ASP A 102 -6.24 21.20 4.45
C ASP A 102 -6.49 19.91 5.24
N ASP A 103 -7.36 19.01 4.74
CA ASP A 103 -7.57 17.69 5.33
C ASP A 103 -6.36 16.79 5.13
N LEU A 104 -5.73 16.84 3.94
CA LEU A 104 -4.50 16.11 3.69
C LEU A 104 -3.37 16.56 4.63
N ALA A 105 -3.26 17.86 4.91
CA ALA A 105 -2.25 18.39 5.81
C ALA A 105 -2.37 17.86 7.25
N LYS A 106 -3.58 17.51 7.71
CA LYS A 106 -3.81 16.95 9.06
C LYS A 106 -3.18 15.57 9.23
N ILE A 107 -3.04 14.81 8.15
CA ILE A 107 -2.46 13.47 8.15
C ILE A 107 -1.02 13.41 7.62
N ASP A 108 -0.40 14.55 7.27
CA ASP A 108 0.97 14.58 6.71
C ASP A 108 2.00 13.87 7.60
N GLY A 109 1.85 13.93 8.92
CA GLY A 109 2.73 13.25 9.88
C GLY A 109 2.61 11.71 9.92
N LYS A 110 1.62 11.11 9.21
CA LYS A 110 1.22 9.71 9.38
C LYS A 110 1.68 8.78 8.25
N PHE A 111 2.45 9.30 7.29
CA PHE A 111 3.04 8.55 6.19
C PHE A 111 4.42 9.10 5.83
N ILE A 112 5.20 8.32 5.08
CA ILE A 112 6.59 8.66 4.74
C ILE A 112 6.72 9.66 3.58
N TRP A 113 5.67 9.90 2.80
CA TRP A 113 5.68 10.85 1.70
C TRP A 113 5.93 12.29 2.19
N THR A 114 6.55 13.12 1.35
CA THR A 114 6.58 14.57 1.61
C THR A 114 5.19 15.17 1.42
N GLY A 115 4.88 16.23 2.17
CA GLY A 115 3.61 16.95 2.02
C GLY A 115 3.42 17.47 0.59
N ASP A 116 4.49 17.93 -0.05
CA ASP A 116 4.47 18.41 -1.45
C ASP A 116 4.09 17.29 -2.43
N TYR A 117 4.63 16.07 -2.24
CA TYR A 117 4.23 14.93 -3.06
C TYR A 117 2.76 14.58 -2.88
N ALA A 118 2.30 14.44 -1.64
CA ALA A 118 0.91 14.11 -1.34
C ALA A 118 -0.04 15.20 -1.90
N ALA A 119 0.32 16.49 -1.75
CA ALA A 119 -0.42 17.60 -2.34
C ALA A 119 -0.44 17.54 -3.87
N SER A 120 0.68 17.19 -4.51
CA SER A 120 0.75 17.03 -5.97
C SER A 120 -0.17 15.89 -6.45
N ARG A 121 -0.25 14.79 -5.69
CA ARG A 121 -1.17 13.68 -6.00
C ARG A 121 -2.62 14.10 -5.85
N LEU A 122 -2.96 14.90 -4.86
CA LEU A 122 -4.30 15.46 -4.71
C LEU A 122 -4.68 16.35 -5.89
N GLN A 123 -3.75 17.18 -6.38
CA GLN A 123 -3.95 18.07 -7.52
C GLN A 123 -4.03 17.34 -8.89
N TRP A 124 -3.41 16.17 -9.00
CA TRP A 124 -3.46 15.37 -10.21
C TRP A 124 -4.87 14.79 -10.39
N LYS A 125 -5.45 14.87 -11.61
CA LYS A 125 -6.86 14.48 -11.85
C LYS A 125 -7.82 15.09 -10.80
N LYS A 126 -7.90 16.40 -10.74
CA LYS A 126 -8.64 17.16 -9.69
C LYS A 126 -10.09 16.71 -9.43
N ARG A 127 -10.73 16.04 -10.38
CA ARG A 127 -12.11 15.52 -10.23
C ARG A 127 -12.20 14.24 -9.41
N ASP A 128 -11.07 13.53 -9.27
CA ASP A 128 -10.99 12.29 -8.51
C ASP A 128 -10.48 12.59 -7.09
N PRO A 129 -11.05 11.98 -6.06
CA PRO A 129 -10.53 12.12 -4.71
C PRO A 129 -9.16 11.45 -4.60
N LEU A 130 -8.37 11.88 -3.63
CA LEU A 130 -7.24 11.13 -3.13
C LEU A 130 -7.76 10.11 -2.12
N TRP A 131 -7.52 8.83 -2.36
CA TRP A 131 -7.86 7.79 -1.42
C TRP A 131 -6.78 7.69 -0.36
N VAL A 132 -7.21 7.53 0.88
CA VAL A 132 -6.38 7.17 2.03
C VAL A 132 -6.78 5.78 2.45
N LEU A 133 -5.83 4.86 2.52
CA LEU A 133 -6.02 3.48 2.94
C LEU A 133 -5.34 3.29 4.29
N ALA A 134 -6.05 2.71 5.25
CA ALA A 134 -5.46 2.23 6.49
C ALA A 134 -5.17 0.73 6.37
N LEU A 135 -3.90 0.36 6.52
CA LEU A 135 -3.38 -0.98 6.28
C LEU A 135 -2.85 -1.57 7.60
N ARG A 136 -3.39 -2.71 8.00
CA ARG A 136 -2.83 -3.51 9.08
C ARG A 136 -1.87 -4.53 8.49
N ALA A 137 -0.59 -4.20 8.49
CA ALA A 137 0.44 -4.99 7.84
C ALA A 137 0.94 -6.13 8.73
N HIS A 138 1.30 -7.23 8.08
CA HIS A 138 1.89 -8.42 8.67
C HIS A 138 3.15 -8.78 7.90
N ARG A 139 4.26 -9.01 8.63
CA ARG A 139 5.53 -9.44 8.07
C ARG A 139 5.58 -10.96 8.03
N LEU A 140 5.95 -11.53 6.90
CA LEU A 140 6.21 -12.95 6.78
C LEU A 140 7.48 -13.34 7.54
N VAL A 141 7.44 -14.51 8.19
CA VAL A 141 8.64 -15.12 8.82
C VAL A 141 9.66 -15.45 7.73
N GLU A 142 9.21 -15.97 6.60
CA GLU A 142 10.03 -16.24 5.43
C GLU A 142 9.38 -15.58 4.20
N PRO A 143 10.12 -14.75 3.45
CA PRO A 143 9.62 -14.13 2.22
C PRO A 143 9.26 -15.17 1.16
N VAL A 144 8.24 -14.87 0.38
CA VAL A 144 7.90 -15.64 -0.82
C VAL A 144 8.49 -14.95 -2.05
N VAL A 145 9.22 -15.68 -2.88
CA VAL A 145 9.82 -15.14 -4.10
C VAL A 145 9.01 -15.58 -5.31
N VAL A 146 8.50 -14.62 -6.06
CA VAL A 146 7.72 -14.84 -7.28
C VAL A 146 8.58 -14.40 -8.48
N PRO A 147 8.78 -15.26 -9.50
CA PRO A 147 9.45 -14.86 -10.72
C PRO A 147 8.71 -13.70 -11.41
N PHE A 148 9.45 -12.69 -11.85
CA PHE A 148 8.84 -11.56 -12.55
C PHE A 148 8.24 -11.99 -13.90
N ARG A 149 7.10 -11.44 -14.24
CA ARG A 149 6.47 -11.52 -15.57
C ARG A 149 6.13 -10.12 -16.06
N GLU A 150 6.14 -9.91 -17.36
CA GLU A 150 5.87 -8.58 -17.95
C GLU A 150 4.47 -8.05 -17.59
N GLU A 151 3.49 -8.92 -17.38
CA GLU A 151 2.14 -8.57 -16.95
C GLU A 151 2.08 -7.95 -15.55
N TYR A 152 3.09 -8.24 -14.70
CA TYR A 152 3.18 -7.64 -13.35
C TYR A 152 3.76 -6.23 -13.36
N GLY A 153 4.30 -5.79 -14.49
CA GLY A 153 4.86 -4.45 -14.69
C GLY A 153 3.81 -3.35 -14.85
N GLY A 154 4.30 -2.12 -14.97
CA GLY A 154 3.48 -0.94 -15.28
C GLY A 154 2.79 -0.32 -14.08
N CYS A 155 2.03 0.78 -14.35
CA CYS A 155 1.40 1.62 -13.34
C CYS A 155 -0.01 1.12 -13.00
N THR A 156 -0.09 -0.02 -12.30
CA THR A 156 -1.32 -0.57 -11.75
C THR A 156 -1.17 -0.76 -10.24
N SER A 157 -2.25 -0.56 -9.49
CA SER A 157 -2.25 -0.77 -8.03
C SER A 157 -2.50 -2.23 -7.67
N TRP A 158 -3.15 -2.99 -8.54
CA TRP A 158 -3.58 -4.36 -8.28
C TRP A 158 -2.95 -5.30 -9.28
N VAL A 159 -2.38 -6.40 -8.79
CA VAL A 159 -1.69 -7.40 -9.61
C VAL A 159 -2.01 -8.79 -9.06
N ASP A 160 -2.39 -9.70 -9.93
CA ASP A 160 -2.52 -11.11 -9.57
C ASP A 160 -1.15 -11.79 -9.75
N LEU A 161 -0.53 -12.16 -8.63
CA LEU A 161 0.79 -12.80 -8.62
C LEU A 161 0.64 -14.31 -8.53
N ASP A 162 0.98 -15.01 -9.58
CA ASP A 162 0.96 -16.47 -9.59
C ASP A 162 1.97 -17.07 -8.59
N GLY A 163 1.55 -18.14 -7.95
CA GLY A 163 2.40 -18.92 -7.04
C GLY A 163 2.38 -18.43 -5.59
N LEU A 164 1.61 -17.41 -5.26
CA LEU A 164 1.33 -17.04 -3.87
C LEU A 164 0.25 -17.96 -3.28
N PRO A 165 0.29 -18.25 -1.97
CA PRO A 165 -0.81 -18.90 -1.28
C PRO A 165 -2.12 -18.12 -1.45
N THR A 166 -3.24 -18.84 -1.58
CA THR A 166 -4.56 -18.23 -1.78
C THR A 166 -5.06 -17.40 -0.61
N ASP A 167 -4.59 -17.70 0.61
CA ASP A 167 -4.85 -16.89 1.80
C ASP A 167 -3.53 -16.47 2.46
N PRO A 168 -3.18 -15.17 2.45
CA PRO A 168 -2.00 -14.66 3.12
C PRO A 168 -1.90 -15.02 4.61
N ALA A 169 -3.03 -15.06 5.32
CA ALA A 169 -3.05 -15.38 6.74
C ALA A 169 -2.71 -16.85 7.05
N SER A 170 -2.70 -17.73 6.04
CA SER A 170 -2.24 -19.12 6.18
C SER A 170 -0.72 -19.26 6.25
N VAL A 171 0.01 -18.20 5.90
CA VAL A 171 1.48 -18.18 5.91
C VAL A 171 1.97 -17.65 7.28
N PRO A 172 3.00 -18.28 7.89
CA PRO A 172 3.57 -17.80 9.14
C PRO A 172 4.00 -16.34 9.02
N SER A 173 3.41 -15.48 9.85
CA SER A 173 3.63 -14.03 9.83
C SER A 173 3.41 -13.42 11.21
N GLU A 174 3.99 -12.25 11.42
CA GLU A 174 3.84 -11.47 12.63
C GLU A 174 3.25 -10.08 12.29
N PRO A 175 2.36 -9.52 13.13
CA PRO A 175 1.86 -8.17 12.87
C PRO A 175 3.01 -7.16 12.98
N ALA A 176 3.07 -6.20 12.06
CA ALA A 176 4.06 -5.12 12.05
C ALA A 176 3.97 -4.23 13.29
N LEU A 177 2.78 -4.11 13.85
CA LEU A 177 2.48 -3.40 15.11
C LEU A 177 1.67 -4.29 16.04
N SER A 178 1.88 -4.18 17.35
CA SER A 178 0.96 -4.78 18.31
C SER A 178 -0.45 -4.20 18.16
N ASP A 179 -1.47 -4.93 18.61
CA ASP A 179 -2.86 -4.50 18.52
C ASP A 179 -3.05 -3.10 19.14
N GLY A 180 -2.54 -2.89 20.35
CA GLY A 180 -2.66 -1.59 21.02
C GLY A 180 -1.95 -0.45 20.29
N ALA A 181 -0.78 -0.70 19.66
CA ALA A 181 -0.07 0.30 18.90
C ALA A 181 -0.79 0.61 17.58
N PHE A 182 -1.36 -0.41 16.92
CA PHE A 182 -2.15 -0.22 15.72
C PHE A 182 -3.43 0.58 16.00
N GLU A 183 -4.21 0.19 17.02
CA GLU A 183 -5.46 0.85 17.39
C GLU A 183 -5.24 2.33 17.76
N ALA A 184 -4.14 2.63 18.47
CA ALA A 184 -3.80 4.00 18.80
C ALA A 184 -3.53 4.83 17.52
N ARG A 185 -2.74 4.31 16.58
CA ARG A 185 -2.45 5.01 15.31
C ARG A 185 -3.70 5.13 14.43
N PHE A 186 -4.52 4.09 14.37
CA PHE A 186 -5.78 4.09 13.62
C PHE A 186 -6.74 5.13 14.18
N GLY A 187 -6.92 5.19 15.49
CA GLY A 187 -7.76 6.19 16.16
C GLY A 187 -7.28 7.62 15.91
N PHE A 188 -5.97 7.88 15.97
CA PHE A 188 -5.42 9.19 15.62
C PHE A 188 -5.64 9.54 14.15
N ALA A 189 -5.49 8.57 13.24
CA ALA A 189 -5.73 8.81 11.83
C ALA A 189 -7.21 9.10 11.55
N ALA A 190 -8.11 8.32 12.13
CA ALA A 190 -9.55 8.51 11.97
C ALA A 190 -10.03 9.87 12.51
N ASN A 191 -9.49 10.31 13.67
CA ASN A 191 -9.85 11.61 14.26
C ASN A 191 -9.38 12.82 13.44
N ASP A 192 -8.29 12.68 12.68
CA ASP A 192 -7.73 13.76 11.87
C ASP A 192 -8.35 13.84 10.47
N LEU A 193 -9.14 12.85 10.08
CA LEU A 193 -9.88 12.82 8.82
C LEU A 193 -11.30 13.36 8.99
N PRO A 194 -11.84 14.14 8.04
CA PRO A 194 -13.13 14.83 8.19
C PRO A 194 -14.31 13.87 8.42
N ASP A 195 -14.33 12.73 7.72
CA ASP A 195 -15.37 11.71 7.81
C ASP A 195 -14.86 10.43 8.51
N GLY A 196 -13.66 10.48 9.10
CA GLY A 196 -13.01 9.33 9.69
C GLY A 196 -12.50 8.33 8.66
N LEU A 197 -12.39 7.08 9.07
CA LEU A 197 -12.03 5.93 8.23
C LEU A 197 -13.25 4.99 8.16
N GLU A 198 -13.78 4.78 6.97
CA GLU A 198 -14.88 3.87 6.69
C GLU A 198 -14.39 2.46 6.39
N GLU A 199 -15.22 1.45 6.60
CA GLU A 199 -14.91 0.09 6.13
C GLU A 199 -14.78 0.08 4.60
N PRO A 200 -13.80 -0.65 4.04
CA PRO A 200 -13.62 -0.70 2.61
C PRO A 200 -14.77 -1.43 1.93
N VAL A 201 -15.37 -0.79 0.93
CA VAL A 201 -16.32 -1.45 0.03
C VAL A 201 -15.53 -2.06 -1.12
N VAL A 202 -15.43 -3.39 -1.12
CA VAL A 202 -14.76 -4.15 -2.17
C VAL A 202 -15.63 -4.18 -3.41
N GLN A 203 -15.09 -3.74 -4.55
CA GLN A 203 -15.77 -3.83 -5.83
C GLN A 203 -15.52 -5.22 -6.45
N ALA A 204 -16.62 -5.89 -6.79
CA ALA A 204 -16.59 -7.19 -7.45
C ALA A 204 -16.37 -7.06 -8.96
#